data_abf734446b149d332d42cb7475d5c29a
#
_entry.id   abf734446b149d332d42cb7475d5c29a
#
_cell.length_a   1.000
_cell.length_b   1.000
_cell.length_c   1.000
_cell.angle_alpha   90.00
_cell.angle_beta   90.00
_cell.angle_gamma   90.00
#
_symmetry.space_group_name_H-M   'P 1'
#
loop_
_entity.id
_entity.type
_entity.pdbx_description
1 polymer ?
#
loop_
_entity_poly.entity_id
_entity_poly.type
_entity_poly.pdbx_seq_one_letter_code
_entity_poly.pdbx_strand_id
1 'polypeptide(L)'
;VQLARKTEVSPSLLNLVFSGQEVAQMKCDSPDQRIKMLFPSEDGTPPSLPAEGHWYQLVLGMPKEKRPVIRTYTLRHVDPARQEVTVEFINHGTEGPASAWAINARPGDAIQMVAPDAAYAEDSGGYEWTPPQGLRNALIIADETALPAARGILEMLARQTNPPQVQAFFEVPEQGDCANLSEFKFADIFWLPRNPAAA
;
A
#
# COMPACT_ATOMS: atom_id res chain seq x y z
N VAL A 1 3.34 14.60 3.93
CA VAL A 1 3.33 14.44 2.45
C VAL A 1 2.06 15.00 1.85
N GLN A 2 2.08 15.33 0.56
CA GLN A 2 0.94 15.83 -0.21
C GLN A 2 0.68 14.94 -1.41
N LEU A 3 -0.58 14.78 -1.79
CA LEU A 3 -0.93 14.07 -3.02
C LEU A 3 -0.36 14.83 -4.23
N ALA A 4 0.51 14.18 -4.99
CA ALA A 4 1.07 14.73 -6.22
C ALA A 4 0.20 14.38 -7.43
N ARG A 5 -0.25 13.13 -7.53
CA ARG A 5 -1.10 12.66 -8.62
C ARG A 5 -1.89 11.41 -8.21
N LYS A 6 -3.01 11.22 -8.86
CA LYS A 6 -3.90 10.08 -8.71
C LYS A 6 -4.25 9.50 -10.08
N THR A 7 -4.24 8.18 -10.19
CA THR A 7 -4.60 7.46 -11.42
C THR A 7 -5.51 6.29 -11.05
N GLU A 8 -6.58 6.11 -11.76
CA GLU A 8 -7.40 4.91 -11.72
C GLU A 8 -6.69 3.79 -12.50
N VAL A 9 -6.39 2.69 -11.82
CA VAL A 9 -5.68 1.54 -12.39
C VAL A 9 -6.67 0.50 -12.88
N SER A 10 -7.73 0.31 -12.12
CA SER A 10 -8.87 -0.55 -12.44
C SER A 10 -10.12 0.02 -11.74
N PRO A 11 -11.32 -0.52 -11.97
CA PRO A 11 -12.53 -0.04 -11.32
C PRO A 11 -12.43 0.07 -9.79
N SER A 12 -11.71 -0.89 -9.18
CA SER A 12 -11.57 -0.95 -7.73
C SER A 12 -10.20 -0.53 -7.22
N LEU A 13 -9.26 -0.06 -8.06
CA LEU A 13 -7.90 0.24 -7.65
C LEU A 13 -7.46 1.64 -8.10
N LEU A 14 -7.10 2.47 -7.12
CA LEU A 14 -6.52 3.79 -7.30
C LEU A 14 -5.04 3.77 -6.96
N ASN A 15 -4.20 4.31 -7.83
CA ASN A 15 -2.78 4.53 -7.57
C ASN A 15 -2.58 6.00 -7.19
N LEU A 16 -2.14 6.24 -5.95
CA LEU A 16 -1.86 7.56 -5.42
C LEU A 16 -0.36 7.74 -5.20
N VAL A 17 0.18 8.79 -5.78
CA VAL A 17 1.57 9.18 -5.58
C VAL A 17 1.60 10.43 -4.72
N PHE A 18 2.32 10.36 -3.63
CA PHE A 18 2.52 11.46 -2.69
C PHE A 18 3.94 11.98 -2.81
N SER A 19 4.11 13.27 -2.55
CA SER A 19 5.41 13.92 -2.51
C SER A 19 5.64 14.64 -1.18
N GLY A 20 6.91 14.75 -0.79
CA GLY A 20 7.33 15.46 0.42
C GLY A 20 8.80 15.25 0.69
N GLN A 21 9.44 16.23 1.32
CA GLN A 21 10.87 16.17 1.64
C GLN A 21 11.20 14.96 2.55
N GLU A 22 10.27 14.58 3.42
CA GLU A 22 10.38 13.46 4.37
C GLU A 22 10.49 12.11 3.65
N VAL A 23 10.02 12.01 2.41
CA VAL A 23 10.13 10.77 1.62
C VAL A 23 11.59 10.40 1.36
N ALA A 24 12.50 11.38 1.33
CA ALA A 24 13.93 11.13 1.21
C ALA A 24 14.50 10.31 2.39
N GLN A 25 13.81 10.29 3.51
CA GLN A 25 14.17 9.55 4.72
C GLN A 25 13.45 8.20 4.85
N MET A 26 12.56 7.87 3.90
CA MET A 26 11.84 6.59 3.94
C MET A 26 12.69 5.45 3.37
N LYS A 27 12.51 4.25 3.93
CA LYS A 27 13.00 3.00 3.35
C LYS A 27 11.87 1.98 3.18
N CYS A 28 12.13 0.97 2.37
CA CYS A 28 11.25 -0.17 2.16
C CYS A 28 12.07 -1.44 2.35
N ASP A 29 11.87 -2.14 3.46
CA ASP A 29 12.66 -3.31 3.84
C ASP A 29 12.13 -4.61 3.20
N SER A 30 10.88 -4.62 2.75
CA SER A 30 10.24 -5.80 2.13
C SER A 30 9.18 -5.40 1.09
N PRO A 31 8.89 -6.26 0.09
CA PRO A 31 7.89 -5.98 -0.94
C PRO A 31 6.45 -5.82 -0.42
N ASP A 32 6.17 -6.35 0.76
CA ASP A 32 4.89 -6.22 1.47
C ASP A 32 4.95 -5.25 2.66
N GLN A 33 5.93 -4.32 2.64
CA GLN A 33 6.12 -3.33 3.70
C GLN A 33 4.83 -2.56 3.97
N ARG A 34 4.36 -2.64 5.22
CA ARG A 34 3.19 -1.91 5.70
C ARG A 34 3.59 -0.53 6.23
N ILE A 35 2.73 0.43 5.94
CA ILE A 35 2.76 1.79 6.50
C ILE A 35 1.42 2.11 7.14
N LYS A 36 1.39 3.15 7.99
CA LYS A 36 0.15 3.70 8.51
C LYS A 36 -0.11 5.03 7.82
N MET A 37 -1.33 5.19 7.34
CA MET A 37 -1.82 6.47 6.83
C MET A 37 -2.85 7.04 7.80
N LEU A 38 -2.70 8.32 8.10
CA LEU A 38 -3.51 9.04 9.05
C LEU A 38 -4.42 10.01 8.29
N PHE A 39 -5.69 9.72 8.29
CA PHE A 39 -6.73 10.51 7.63
C PHE A 39 -7.33 11.52 8.61
N PRO A 40 -8.03 12.56 8.12
CA PRO A 40 -8.76 13.48 8.97
C PRO A 40 -9.66 12.75 9.97
N SER A 41 -9.81 13.34 11.15
CA SER A 41 -10.74 12.86 12.18
C SER A 41 -12.20 13.04 11.74
N GLU A 42 -13.14 12.53 12.53
CA GLU A 42 -14.58 12.59 12.22
C GLU A 42 -15.11 14.01 12.03
N ASP A 43 -14.51 14.99 12.73
CA ASP A 43 -14.84 16.42 12.59
C ASP A 43 -14.15 17.11 11.39
N GLY A 44 -13.41 16.34 10.58
CA GLY A 44 -12.68 16.85 9.42
C GLY A 44 -11.33 17.48 9.75
N THR A 45 -10.88 17.47 11.01
CA THR A 45 -9.58 18.03 11.39
C THR A 45 -8.46 17.23 10.73
N PRO A 46 -7.56 17.87 9.97
CA PRO A 46 -6.41 17.20 9.39
C PRO A 46 -5.49 16.59 10.46
N PRO A 47 -4.89 15.43 10.20
CA PRO A 47 -3.94 14.84 11.12
C PRO A 47 -2.73 15.79 11.32
N SER A 48 -2.31 15.92 12.57
CA SER A 48 -1.16 16.77 12.94
C SER A 48 -0.43 16.13 14.11
N LEU A 49 0.36 15.09 13.82
CA LEU A 49 1.25 14.49 14.81
C LEU A 49 2.64 15.09 14.65
N PRO A 50 3.35 15.36 15.77
CA PRO A 50 4.76 15.74 15.72
C PRO A 50 5.60 14.60 15.09
N ALA A 51 6.71 14.98 14.46
CA ALA A 51 7.63 14.01 13.86
C ALA A 51 8.36 13.19 14.93
N GLU A 52 8.54 13.75 16.11
CA GLU A 52 9.23 13.10 17.23
C GLU A 52 8.25 12.40 18.18
N GLY A 53 8.72 11.33 18.82
CA GLY A 53 7.97 10.56 19.79
C GLY A 53 7.30 9.31 19.21
N HIS A 54 6.71 8.53 20.13
CA HIS A 54 6.03 7.31 19.72
C HIS A 54 4.63 7.66 19.17
N TRP A 55 4.49 7.71 17.85
CA TRP A 55 3.30 8.18 17.13
C TRP A 55 1.98 7.60 17.67
N TYR A 56 1.95 6.29 18.01
CA TYR A 56 0.72 5.63 18.50
C TYR A 56 0.32 6.13 19.89
N GLN A 57 1.28 6.36 20.77
CA GLN A 57 1.02 6.94 22.11
C GLN A 57 0.52 8.39 21.98
N LEU A 58 1.05 9.14 21.03
CA LEU A 58 0.57 10.50 20.74
C LEU A 58 -0.90 10.47 20.32
N VAL A 59 -1.28 9.56 19.42
CA VAL A 59 -2.69 9.40 19.01
C VAL A 59 -3.58 8.98 20.18
N LEU A 60 -3.13 8.03 21.01
CA LEU A 60 -3.91 7.59 22.18
C LEU A 60 -4.13 8.70 23.20
N GLY A 61 -3.17 9.65 23.31
CA GLY A 61 -3.27 10.81 24.20
C GLY A 61 -4.24 11.91 23.70
N MET A 62 -4.67 11.85 22.44
CA MET A 62 -5.62 12.82 21.89
C MET A 62 -7.06 12.54 22.33
N PRO A 63 -7.92 13.58 22.47
CA PRO A 63 -9.36 13.40 22.58
C PRO A 63 -9.89 12.52 21.45
N LYS A 64 -10.84 11.62 21.75
CA LYS A 64 -11.31 10.59 20.80
C LYS A 64 -11.78 11.20 19.47
N GLU A 65 -12.53 12.28 19.54
CA GLU A 65 -13.09 13.00 18.39
C GLU A 65 -12.06 13.69 17.51
N LYS A 66 -10.85 13.92 18.05
CA LYS A 66 -9.71 14.54 17.33
C LYS A 66 -8.68 13.53 16.83
N ARG A 67 -8.88 12.25 17.15
CA ARG A 67 -7.95 11.22 16.69
C ARG A 67 -8.07 11.04 15.19
N PRO A 68 -6.95 11.00 14.45
CA PRO A 68 -7.00 10.69 13.04
C PRO A 68 -7.54 9.27 12.82
N VAL A 69 -8.22 9.08 11.71
CA VAL A 69 -8.57 7.74 11.26
C VAL A 69 -7.30 7.08 10.71
N ILE A 70 -6.91 5.94 11.27
CA ILE A 70 -5.68 5.24 10.87
C ILE A 70 -6.04 4.02 10.04
N ARG A 71 -5.36 3.86 8.89
CA ARG A 71 -5.45 2.66 8.06
C ARG A 71 -4.06 2.17 7.69
N THR A 72 -3.97 0.88 7.46
CA THR A 72 -2.74 0.22 7.03
C THR A 72 -2.76 0.02 5.53
N TYR A 73 -1.65 0.36 4.87
CA TYR A 73 -1.46 0.18 3.44
C TYR A 73 -0.11 -0.46 3.15
N THR A 74 0.03 -1.01 1.95
CA THR A 74 1.32 -1.48 1.45
C THR A 74 2.08 -0.31 0.83
N LEU A 75 3.36 -0.19 1.19
CA LEU A 75 4.29 0.73 0.57
C LEU A 75 4.72 0.16 -0.79
N ARG A 76 4.11 0.64 -1.88
CA ARG A 76 4.34 0.06 -3.20
C ARG A 76 5.68 0.46 -3.80
N HIS A 77 6.03 1.72 -3.68
CA HIS A 77 7.28 2.24 -4.21
C HIS A 77 7.71 3.48 -3.44
N VAL A 78 9.00 3.59 -3.20
CA VAL A 78 9.64 4.80 -2.66
C VAL A 78 10.71 5.24 -3.64
N ASP A 79 10.65 6.49 -4.05
CA ASP A 79 11.70 7.15 -4.83
C ASP A 79 12.26 8.33 -4.01
N PRO A 80 13.32 8.10 -3.23
CA PRO A 80 13.91 9.16 -2.41
C PRO A 80 14.48 10.31 -3.23
N ALA A 81 14.97 10.04 -4.44
CA ALA A 81 15.56 11.06 -5.31
C ALA A 81 14.49 12.03 -5.85
N ARG A 82 13.30 11.52 -6.17
CA ARG A 82 12.15 12.32 -6.58
C ARG A 82 11.30 12.79 -5.41
N GLN A 83 11.59 12.28 -4.20
CA GLN A 83 10.80 12.51 -2.99
C GLN A 83 9.33 12.10 -3.19
N GLU A 84 9.13 10.97 -3.87
CA GLU A 84 7.82 10.43 -4.17
C GLU A 84 7.62 9.05 -3.54
N VAL A 85 6.42 8.82 -3.02
CA VAL A 85 5.98 7.53 -2.50
C VAL A 85 4.65 7.13 -3.13
N THR A 86 4.54 5.86 -3.53
CA THR A 86 3.35 5.30 -4.16
C THR A 86 2.62 4.37 -3.21
N VAL A 87 1.30 4.56 -3.12
CA VAL A 87 0.39 3.71 -2.35
C VAL A 87 -0.83 3.40 -3.22
N GLU A 88 -1.23 2.14 -3.26
CA GLU A 88 -2.44 1.70 -3.94
C GLU A 88 -3.60 1.62 -2.95
N PHE A 89 -4.74 2.18 -3.34
CA PHE A 89 -5.96 2.26 -2.56
C PHE A 89 -7.06 1.45 -3.22
N ILE A 90 -7.74 0.65 -2.43
CA ILE A 90 -8.94 -0.02 -2.91
C ILE A 90 -10.13 0.93 -2.80
N ASN A 91 -10.84 1.07 -3.91
CA ASN A 91 -12.06 1.86 -4.02
C ASN A 91 -13.26 0.99 -3.62
N HIS A 92 -13.73 1.15 -2.40
CA HIS A 92 -14.95 0.53 -1.88
C HIS A 92 -16.11 1.52 -1.80
N GLY A 93 -16.11 2.56 -2.65
CA GLY A 93 -17.06 3.67 -2.53
C GLY A 93 -16.71 4.63 -1.40
N THR A 94 -17.68 5.45 -1.01
CA THR A 94 -17.46 6.56 -0.06
C THR A 94 -17.89 6.25 1.37
N GLU A 95 -18.28 5.04 1.70
CA GLU A 95 -18.73 4.66 3.05
C GLU A 95 -17.56 4.61 4.04
N GLY A 96 -16.37 4.24 3.59
CA GLY A 96 -15.16 4.21 4.43
C GLY A 96 -14.37 5.53 4.34
N PRO A 97 -13.88 6.09 5.47
CA PRO A 97 -13.23 7.41 5.46
C PRO A 97 -11.96 7.46 4.60
N ALA A 98 -11.19 6.40 4.54
CA ALA A 98 -9.98 6.34 3.73
C ALA A 98 -10.28 6.23 2.23
N SER A 99 -11.26 5.38 1.85
CA SER A 99 -11.72 5.27 0.45
C SER A 99 -12.37 6.57 0.00
N ALA A 100 -13.25 7.17 0.82
CA ALA A 100 -13.85 8.46 0.55
C ALA A 100 -12.80 9.56 0.36
N TRP A 101 -11.76 9.59 1.20
CA TRP A 101 -10.66 10.52 1.03
C TRP A 101 -9.93 10.28 -0.29
N ALA A 102 -9.54 9.05 -0.60
CA ALA A 102 -8.81 8.72 -1.82
C ALA A 102 -9.60 9.07 -3.09
N ILE A 103 -10.93 8.85 -3.10
CA ILE A 103 -11.81 9.20 -4.20
C ILE A 103 -11.86 10.71 -4.41
N ASN A 104 -12.00 11.49 -3.34
CA ASN A 104 -12.22 12.93 -3.40
C ASN A 104 -10.93 13.76 -3.43
N ALA A 105 -9.79 13.19 -3.00
CA ALA A 105 -8.52 13.87 -2.89
C ALA A 105 -8.05 14.44 -4.23
N ARG A 106 -7.45 15.62 -4.16
CA ARG A 106 -6.89 16.38 -5.29
C ARG A 106 -5.39 16.60 -5.07
N PRO A 107 -4.62 16.81 -6.14
CA PRO A 107 -3.22 17.22 -6.00
C PRO A 107 -3.09 18.44 -5.06
N GLY A 108 -2.16 18.33 -4.10
CA GLY A 108 -1.96 19.30 -3.02
C GLY A 108 -2.62 18.93 -1.69
N ASP A 109 -3.59 18.02 -1.66
CA ASP A 109 -4.19 17.57 -0.40
C ASP A 109 -3.15 16.84 0.47
N ALA A 110 -3.07 17.27 1.73
CA ALA A 110 -2.07 16.77 2.67
C ALA A 110 -2.59 15.55 3.47
N ILE A 111 -1.67 14.65 3.78
CA ILE A 111 -1.91 13.50 4.66
C ILE A 111 -0.63 13.20 5.45
N GLN A 112 -0.76 12.56 6.61
CA GLN A 112 0.39 12.05 7.35
C GLN A 112 0.56 10.54 7.12
N MET A 113 1.83 10.13 7.09
CA MET A 113 2.23 8.72 7.01
C MET A 113 3.19 8.39 8.15
N VAL A 114 3.10 7.15 8.63
CA VAL A 114 4.13 6.54 9.47
C VAL A 114 4.72 5.40 8.67
N ALA A 115 5.99 5.49 8.38
CA ALA A 115 6.73 4.59 7.52
C ALA A 115 8.12 4.31 8.09
N PRO A 116 8.83 3.26 7.65
CA PRO A 116 10.20 2.99 8.05
C PRO A 116 11.15 4.14 7.72
N ASP A 117 12.00 4.49 8.70
CA ASP A 117 13.02 5.53 8.57
C ASP A 117 14.35 4.91 8.12
N ALA A 118 14.94 5.47 7.06
CA ALA A 118 16.23 5.03 6.53
C ALA A 118 17.40 5.24 7.51
N ALA A 119 17.27 6.18 8.44
CA ALA A 119 18.27 6.39 9.49
C ALA A 119 18.22 5.30 10.59
N TYR A 120 17.11 4.54 10.68
CA TYR A 120 16.98 3.43 11.60
C TYR A 120 17.67 2.19 11.01
N ALA A 121 18.82 1.82 11.58
CA ALA A 121 19.69 0.77 11.04
C ALA A 121 19.17 -0.66 11.24
N GLU A 122 18.28 -0.86 12.24
CA GLU A 122 17.70 -2.16 12.53
C GLU A 122 16.51 -2.46 11.62
N ASP A 123 16.02 -3.69 11.68
CA ASP A 123 14.79 -4.10 11.02
C ASP A 123 13.60 -3.29 11.55
N SER A 124 12.93 -2.58 10.66
CA SER A 124 11.75 -1.78 11.01
C SER A 124 10.50 -2.61 11.24
N GLY A 125 10.51 -3.89 10.86
CA GLY A 125 9.32 -4.74 10.87
C GLY A 125 8.22 -4.24 9.93
N GLY A 126 7.00 -4.65 10.19
CA GLY A 126 5.84 -4.22 9.40
C GLY A 126 5.71 -4.95 8.07
N TYR A 127 6.27 -6.13 7.94
CA TYR A 127 6.14 -7.03 6.79
C TYR A 127 6.08 -8.48 7.27
N GLU A 128 5.63 -9.38 6.41
CA GLU A 128 5.51 -10.82 6.73
C GLU A 128 6.26 -11.70 5.71
N TRP A 129 6.59 -11.17 4.54
CA TRP A 129 7.27 -11.93 3.50
C TRP A 129 8.73 -12.20 3.89
N THR A 130 8.95 -13.36 4.53
CA THR A 130 10.27 -13.85 4.96
C THR A 130 10.50 -15.26 4.40
N PRO A 131 10.71 -15.40 3.07
CA PRO A 131 10.82 -16.71 2.47
C PRO A 131 12.08 -17.45 2.94
N PRO A 132 12.02 -18.79 3.09
CA PRO A 132 13.19 -19.56 3.42
C PRO A 132 14.24 -19.48 2.30
N GLN A 133 15.51 -19.65 2.67
CA GLN A 133 16.58 -19.74 1.69
C GLN A 133 16.34 -20.94 0.77
N GLY A 134 16.49 -20.73 -0.55
CA GLY A 134 16.29 -21.79 -1.55
C GLY A 134 14.82 -22.14 -1.80
N LEU A 135 13.91 -21.21 -1.56
CA LEU A 135 12.50 -21.35 -1.94
C LEU A 135 12.37 -21.82 -3.39
N ARG A 136 11.67 -22.93 -3.63
CA ARG A 136 11.45 -23.49 -4.97
C ARG A 136 10.01 -23.31 -5.46
N ASN A 137 9.06 -23.36 -4.54
CA ASN A 137 7.64 -23.21 -4.85
C ASN A 137 6.99 -22.29 -3.84
N ALA A 138 6.08 -21.44 -4.29
CA ALA A 138 5.28 -20.57 -3.44
C ALA A 138 3.81 -20.61 -3.85
N LEU A 139 2.93 -20.51 -2.88
CA LEU A 139 1.50 -20.27 -3.07
C LEU A 139 1.17 -18.89 -2.52
N ILE A 140 0.57 -18.06 -3.36
CA ILE A 140 0.08 -16.72 -2.97
C ILE A 140 -1.43 -16.71 -3.12
N ILE A 141 -2.13 -16.36 -2.05
CA ILE A 141 -3.58 -16.18 -2.06
C ILE A 141 -3.86 -14.79 -1.52
N ALA A 142 -4.55 -13.97 -2.28
CA ALA A 142 -4.83 -12.59 -1.90
C ALA A 142 -6.20 -12.14 -2.42
N ASP A 143 -6.86 -11.29 -1.65
CA ASP A 143 -7.96 -10.47 -2.14
C ASP A 143 -7.43 -9.13 -2.72
N GLU A 144 -8.31 -8.27 -3.19
CA GLU A 144 -7.95 -6.95 -3.73
C GLU A 144 -7.16 -6.11 -2.72
N THR A 145 -7.39 -6.27 -1.42
CA THR A 145 -6.70 -5.46 -0.39
C THR A 145 -5.25 -5.87 -0.19
N ALA A 146 -4.93 -7.14 -0.43
CA ALA A 146 -3.59 -7.70 -0.36
C ALA A 146 -2.87 -7.74 -1.72
N LEU A 147 -3.57 -7.45 -2.82
CA LEU A 147 -3.01 -7.45 -4.17
C LEU A 147 -1.77 -6.55 -4.32
N PRO A 148 -1.71 -5.33 -3.72
CA PRO A 148 -0.50 -4.51 -3.76
C PRO A 148 0.74 -5.22 -3.18
N ALA A 149 0.59 -5.92 -2.07
CA ALA A 149 1.67 -6.71 -1.45
C ALA A 149 2.05 -7.92 -2.31
N ALA A 150 1.06 -8.67 -2.81
CA ALA A 150 1.28 -9.83 -3.67
C ALA A 150 2.03 -9.46 -4.95
N ARG A 151 1.66 -8.34 -5.59
CA ARG A 151 2.38 -7.81 -6.76
C ARG A 151 3.82 -7.43 -6.42
N GLY A 152 4.04 -6.77 -5.28
CA GLY A 152 5.38 -6.45 -4.80
C GLY A 152 6.25 -7.70 -4.62
N ILE A 153 5.68 -8.78 -4.08
CA ILE A 153 6.37 -10.07 -3.94
C ILE A 153 6.72 -10.66 -5.32
N LEU A 154 5.80 -10.67 -6.28
CA LEU A 154 6.07 -11.14 -7.63
C LEU A 154 7.17 -10.31 -8.32
N GLU A 155 7.12 -8.99 -8.20
CA GLU A 155 8.14 -8.07 -8.74
C GLU A 155 9.52 -8.33 -8.11
N MET A 156 9.58 -8.59 -6.80
CA MET A 156 10.83 -8.94 -6.11
C MET A 156 11.36 -10.29 -6.60
N LEU A 157 10.51 -11.30 -6.70
CA LEU A 157 10.89 -12.64 -7.19
C LEU A 157 11.37 -12.59 -8.65
N ALA A 158 10.77 -11.77 -9.49
CA ALA A 158 11.17 -11.58 -10.90
C ALA A 158 12.60 -11.06 -11.08
N ARG A 159 13.17 -10.41 -10.05
CA ARG A 159 14.57 -9.92 -10.07
C ARG A 159 15.60 -11.02 -9.79
N GLN A 160 15.16 -12.20 -9.36
CA GLN A 160 16.04 -13.33 -9.10
C GLN A 160 16.46 -14.01 -10.42
N THR A 161 17.68 -14.48 -10.49
CA THR A 161 18.17 -15.24 -11.67
C THR A 161 17.35 -16.51 -11.91
N ASN A 162 16.95 -17.17 -10.82
CA ASN A 162 16.13 -18.39 -10.85
C ASN A 162 14.96 -18.19 -9.87
N PRO A 163 13.88 -17.54 -10.28
CA PRO A 163 12.72 -17.35 -9.44
C PRO A 163 12.06 -18.69 -9.11
N PRO A 164 11.42 -18.83 -7.93
CA PRO A 164 10.64 -20.03 -7.61
C PRO A 164 9.43 -20.13 -8.54
N GLN A 165 8.88 -21.34 -8.68
CA GLN A 165 7.56 -21.49 -9.29
C GLN A 165 6.49 -20.96 -8.32
N VAL A 166 5.58 -20.14 -8.83
CA VAL A 166 4.53 -19.53 -8.03
C VAL A 166 3.17 -19.95 -8.57
N GLN A 167 2.27 -20.33 -7.68
CA GLN A 167 0.83 -20.35 -7.96
C GLN A 167 0.19 -19.20 -7.21
N ALA A 168 -0.54 -18.33 -7.91
CA ALA A 168 -1.17 -17.16 -7.33
C ALA A 168 -2.68 -17.15 -7.63
N PHE A 169 -3.48 -17.00 -6.58
CA PHE A 169 -4.94 -16.90 -6.67
C PHE A 169 -5.35 -15.52 -6.15
N PHE A 170 -5.94 -14.71 -7.01
CA PHE A 170 -6.34 -13.35 -6.69
C PHE A 170 -7.85 -13.21 -6.79
N GLU A 171 -8.50 -13.00 -5.64
CA GLU A 171 -9.90 -12.64 -5.59
C GLU A 171 -10.05 -11.12 -5.76
N VAL A 172 -10.89 -10.71 -6.70
CA VAL A 172 -11.13 -9.30 -7.02
C VAL A 172 -12.62 -9.02 -7.15
N PRO A 173 -13.07 -7.77 -6.98
CA PRO A 173 -14.49 -7.42 -7.08
C PRO A 173 -15.12 -7.80 -8.42
N GLU A 174 -14.47 -7.47 -9.52
CA GLU A 174 -15.03 -7.68 -10.85
C GLU A 174 -13.96 -8.01 -11.90
N GLN A 175 -14.40 -8.40 -13.10
CA GLN A 175 -13.52 -8.78 -14.21
C GLN A 175 -12.58 -7.64 -14.62
N GLY A 176 -13.02 -6.39 -14.54
CA GLY A 176 -12.21 -5.21 -14.87
C GLY A 176 -11.01 -4.99 -13.94
N ASP A 177 -10.99 -5.65 -12.78
CA ASP A 177 -9.88 -5.59 -11.83
C ASP A 177 -8.78 -6.63 -12.10
N CYS A 178 -8.99 -7.55 -13.04
CA CYS A 178 -8.00 -8.55 -13.42
C CYS A 178 -6.84 -7.89 -14.19
N ALA A 179 -5.73 -7.63 -13.52
CA ALA A 179 -4.56 -7.03 -14.13
C ALA A 179 -3.84 -7.98 -15.08
N ASN A 180 -3.19 -7.44 -16.12
CA ASN A 180 -2.29 -8.25 -16.93
C ASN A 180 -0.95 -8.41 -16.20
N LEU A 181 -0.68 -9.60 -15.70
CA LEU A 181 0.55 -9.98 -14.99
C LEU A 181 1.35 -11.04 -15.78
N SER A 182 1.17 -11.10 -17.09
CA SER A 182 1.79 -12.10 -17.97
C SER A 182 3.31 -11.98 -18.09
N GLU A 183 3.90 -10.88 -17.61
CA GLU A 183 5.34 -10.71 -17.48
C GLU A 183 5.98 -11.68 -16.48
N PHE A 184 5.26 -12.13 -15.46
CA PHE A 184 5.75 -13.05 -14.46
C PHE A 184 5.67 -14.51 -14.95
N LYS A 185 6.54 -14.89 -15.89
CA LYS A 185 6.54 -16.21 -16.54
C LYS A 185 6.75 -17.39 -15.59
N PHE A 186 7.23 -17.14 -14.37
CA PHE A 186 7.44 -18.14 -13.31
C PHE A 186 6.19 -18.34 -12.45
N ALA A 187 5.10 -17.62 -12.72
CA ALA A 187 3.88 -17.65 -11.93
C ALA A 187 2.67 -18.08 -12.78
N ASP A 188 1.94 -19.08 -12.28
CA ASP A 188 0.59 -19.42 -12.74
C ASP A 188 -0.41 -18.56 -11.95
N ILE A 189 -1.06 -17.61 -12.62
CA ILE A 189 -1.94 -16.63 -11.99
C ILE A 189 -3.39 -16.94 -12.33
N PHE A 190 -4.21 -17.09 -11.29
CA PHE A 190 -5.64 -17.36 -11.38
C PHE A 190 -6.43 -16.18 -10.79
N TRP A 191 -7.23 -15.55 -11.62
CA TRP A 191 -8.14 -14.48 -11.21
C TRP A 191 -9.50 -15.05 -10.85
N LEU A 192 -10.04 -14.62 -9.74
CA LEU A 192 -11.32 -15.06 -9.17
C LEU A 192 -12.21 -13.83 -8.95
N PRO A 193 -12.82 -13.27 -10.01
CA PRO A 193 -13.73 -12.15 -9.86
C PRO A 193 -15.01 -12.59 -9.14
N ARG A 194 -15.38 -11.87 -8.06
CA ARG A 194 -16.62 -12.14 -7.30
C ARG A 194 -17.88 -11.84 -8.12
N ASN A 195 -17.78 -10.84 -9.01
CA ASN A 195 -18.85 -10.46 -9.92
C ASN A 195 -18.34 -10.50 -11.38
N PRO A 196 -18.29 -11.68 -12.01
CA PRO A 196 -17.75 -11.84 -13.36
C PRO A 196 -18.62 -11.18 -14.45
N ALA A 197 -19.87 -10.83 -14.15
CA ALA A 197 -20.80 -10.19 -15.08
C ALA A 197 -20.69 -8.66 -15.10
N ALA A 198 -19.97 -8.05 -14.13
CA ALA A 198 -19.67 -6.62 -14.12
C ALA A 198 -18.45 -6.37 -14.99
N ALA A 199 -18.66 -5.91 -16.23
CA ALA A 199 -17.63 -5.53 -17.20
C ALA A 199 -17.98 -4.21 -17.86
#